data_b68de886fd9044511725abbe90330ab6
#
_entry.id   b68de886fd9044511725abbe90330ab6
#
_cell.length_a   1.000
_cell.length_b   1.000
_cell.length_c   1.000
_cell.angle_alpha   90.00
_cell.angle_beta   90.00
_cell.angle_gamma   90.00
#
_symmetry.space_group_name_H-M   'P 1'
#
loop_
_entity.id
_entity.type
_entity.pdbx_description
1 polymer ?
#
loop_
_entity_poly.entity_id
_entity_poly.type
_entity_poly.pdbx_seq_one_letter_code
_entity_poly.pdbx_strand_id
1 'polypeptide(L)'
;MSIGEVDPLERLRQICLALPEVTERLSHGEPTWFVRGKKTFVTYADHHHDERLAFWCAAPAGAQAAMVAADPERFFRPPYYGVRGWLGVYLDVPNVDWAEIEDIVADAYAQIANKR
;
A
#
# COMPACT_ATOMS: atom_id res chain seq x y z
N MET A 1 -1.75 15.87 23.22
CA MET A 1 -1.20 15.32 21.98
C MET A 1 -0.22 14.20 22.32
N SER A 2 -0.36 13.09 21.66
CA SER A 2 0.50 11.95 21.92
C SER A 2 1.79 12.10 21.12
N ILE A 3 2.94 12.10 21.79
CA ILE A 3 4.24 12.18 21.14
C ILE A 3 4.53 10.84 20.49
N GLY A 4 4.92 10.87 19.22
CA GLY A 4 5.23 9.66 18.48
C GLY A 4 4.05 9.03 17.79
N GLU A 5 2.86 9.56 18.00
CA GLU A 5 1.70 9.10 17.26
C GLU A 5 1.77 9.65 15.83
N VAL A 6 1.67 8.78 14.85
CA VAL A 6 1.83 9.15 13.45
C VAL A 6 0.51 8.88 12.73
N ASP A 7 0.06 9.85 11.94
CA ASP A 7 -1.07 9.67 11.05
C ASP A 7 -0.65 8.63 9.99
N PRO A 8 -1.33 7.50 9.90
CA PRO A 8 -0.96 6.46 8.94
C PRO A 8 -0.91 6.95 7.50
N LEU A 9 -1.84 7.79 7.10
CA LEU A 9 -1.82 8.34 5.74
C LEU A 9 -0.57 9.19 5.51
N GLU A 10 -0.23 10.05 6.47
CA GLU A 10 0.94 10.92 6.32
C GLU A 10 2.22 10.09 6.27
N ARG A 11 2.31 9.04 7.09
CA ARG A 11 3.48 8.17 7.06
C ARG A 11 3.61 7.44 5.72
N LEU A 12 2.50 6.90 5.24
CA LEU A 12 2.49 6.21 3.95
C LEU A 12 2.86 7.17 2.81
N ARG A 13 2.32 8.40 2.87
CA ARG A 13 2.63 9.43 1.89
C ARG A 13 4.13 9.73 1.83
N GLN A 14 4.76 9.88 2.99
CA GLN A 14 6.19 10.13 3.05
C GLN A 14 6.98 8.99 2.42
N ILE A 15 6.59 7.77 2.68
CA ILE A 15 7.26 6.58 2.11
C ILE A 15 7.14 6.57 0.59
N CYS A 16 5.94 6.78 0.08
CA CYS A 16 5.69 6.73 -1.36
C CYS A 16 6.40 7.88 -2.10
N LEU A 17 6.28 9.09 -1.58
CA LEU A 17 6.84 10.27 -2.25
C LEU A 17 8.36 10.34 -2.16
N ALA A 18 8.99 9.54 -1.31
CA ALA A 18 10.44 9.45 -1.25
C ALA A 18 11.02 8.67 -2.45
N LEU A 19 10.19 7.92 -3.16
CA LEU A 19 10.64 7.15 -4.32
C LEU A 19 10.70 8.03 -5.58
N PRO A 20 11.62 7.74 -6.52
CA PRO A 20 11.81 8.61 -7.68
C PRO A 20 10.59 8.69 -8.59
N GLU A 21 10.27 9.89 -9.05
CA GLU A 21 9.22 10.14 -10.04
C GLU A 21 7.83 9.73 -9.59
N VAL A 22 7.58 9.70 -8.27
CA VAL A 22 6.26 9.38 -7.73
C VAL A 22 5.46 10.66 -7.55
N THR A 23 4.21 10.62 -7.98
CA THR A 23 3.25 11.71 -7.77
C THR A 23 2.03 11.16 -7.05
N GLU A 24 1.30 12.04 -6.37
CA GLU A 24 0.09 11.70 -5.65
C GLU A 24 -1.09 12.46 -6.23
N ARG A 25 -2.22 11.77 -6.38
CA ARG A 25 -3.49 12.43 -6.66
C ARG A 25 -4.62 11.54 -6.21
N LEU A 26 -5.82 12.11 -6.09
CA LEU A 26 -6.99 11.33 -5.73
C LEU A 26 -7.40 10.44 -6.91
N SER A 27 -7.75 9.21 -6.60
CA SER A 27 -8.30 8.27 -7.55
C SER A 27 -9.41 7.51 -6.85
N HIS A 28 -10.61 7.55 -7.39
CA HIS A 28 -11.80 6.96 -6.76
C HIS A 28 -12.00 7.46 -5.33
N GLY A 29 -11.66 8.73 -5.09
CA GLY A 29 -11.84 9.37 -3.79
C GLY A 29 -10.76 9.10 -2.76
N GLU A 30 -9.71 8.36 -3.12
CA GLU A 30 -8.63 8.00 -2.20
C GLU A 30 -7.28 8.51 -2.67
N PRO A 31 -6.40 8.92 -1.75
CA PRO A 31 -5.02 9.23 -2.12
C PRO A 31 -4.37 8.04 -2.79
N THR A 32 -3.75 8.28 -3.93
CA THR A 32 -3.16 7.24 -4.75
C THR A 32 -1.85 7.74 -5.31
N TRP A 33 -0.86 6.87 -5.39
CA TRP A 33 0.49 7.22 -5.83
C TRP A 33 0.81 6.53 -7.13
N PHE A 34 1.42 7.29 -8.04
CA PHE A 34 1.65 6.89 -9.42
C PHE A 34 3.12 7.04 -9.76
N VAL A 35 3.63 6.14 -10.59
CA VAL A 35 4.97 6.25 -11.15
C VAL A 35 4.88 7.05 -12.44
N ARG A 36 5.62 8.13 -12.54
CA ARG A 36 5.67 9.03 -13.70
C ARG A 36 4.28 9.56 -14.09
N GLY A 37 3.40 9.69 -13.10
CA GLY A 37 2.04 10.16 -13.33
C GLY A 37 1.15 9.24 -14.14
N LYS A 38 1.59 8.01 -14.40
CA LYS A 38 0.88 7.10 -15.31
C LYS A 38 0.27 5.90 -14.63
N LYS A 39 1.08 5.06 -13.98
CA LYS A 39 0.60 3.80 -13.40
C LYS A 39 0.66 3.85 -11.90
N THR A 40 -0.44 3.47 -11.26
CA THR A 40 -0.49 3.42 -9.80
C THR A 40 0.27 2.20 -9.27
N PHE A 41 0.90 2.39 -8.11
CA PHE A 41 1.53 1.28 -7.40
C PHE A 41 1.05 1.16 -5.96
N VAL A 42 0.41 2.20 -5.40
CA VAL A 42 -0.17 2.19 -4.05
C VAL A 42 -1.43 3.03 -4.06
N THR A 43 -2.50 2.52 -3.43
CA THR A 43 -3.71 3.30 -3.20
C THR A 43 -4.15 3.14 -1.75
N TYR A 44 -4.52 4.26 -1.11
CA TYR A 44 -5.03 4.27 0.24
C TYR A 44 -6.46 3.73 0.25
N ALA A 45 -6.88 3.10 1.34
CA ALA A 45 -8.22 2.54 1.45
C ALA A 45 -8.74 2.75 2.87
N ASP A 46 -9.40 3.90 3.08
CA ASP A 46 -9.98 4.25 4.37
C ASP A 46 -11.47 3.95 4.33
N HIS A 47 -11.86 2.83 4.92
CA HIS A 47 -13.26 2.38 4.94
C HIS A 47 -13.84 2.23 3.52
N HIS A 48 -13.00 1.83 2.57
CA HIS A 48 -13.40 1.87 1.17
C HIS A 48 -14.35 0.74 0.81
N HIS A 49 -14.06 -0.49 1.25
CA HIS A 49 -14.92 -1.65 1.00
C HIS A 49 -15.34 -2.34 2.29
N ASP A 50 -14.74 -1.98 3.39
CA ASP A 50 -15.10 -2.48 4.72
C ASP A 50 -14.83 -1.37 5.72
N GLU A 51 -14.93 -1.68 7.01
CA GLU A 51 -14.72 -0.66 8.03
C GLU A 51 -13.26 -0.60 8.50
N ARG A 52 -12.34 -0.98 7.64
CA ARG A 52 -10.93 -1.08 7.97
C ARG A 52 -10.11 0.01 7.27
N LEU A 53 -9.03 0.39 7.91
CA LEU A 53 -8.05 1.28 7.33
C LEU A 53 -6.91 0.45 6.77
N ALA A 54 -6.59 0.66 5.50
CA ALA A 54 -5.61 -0.17 4.80
C ALA A 54 -5.01 0.58 3.61
N PHE A 55 -4.05 -0.04 2.94
CA PHE A 55 -3.68 0.36 1.59
C PHE A 55 -3.53 -0.89 0.73
N TRP A 56 -3.64 -0.71 -0.57
CA TRP A 56 -3.45 -1.76 -1.56
C TRP A 56 -2.25 -1.40 -2.41
N CYS A 57 -1.43 -2.38 -2.75
CA CYS A 57 -0.24 -2.10 -3.54
C CYS A 57 0.09 -3.26 -4.47
N ALA A 58 0.82 -2.94 -5.54
CA ALA A 58 1.37 -3.99 -6.40
C ALA A 58 2.32 -4.86 -5.58
N ALA A 59 2.52 -6.10 -6.01
CA ALA A 59 3.39 -7.02 -5.30
C ALA A 59 4.03 -8.00 -6.28
N PRO A 60 5.21 -8.54 -5.94
CA PRO A 60 5.84 -9.57 -6.76
C PRO A 60 4.96 -10.82 -6.85
N ALA A 61 5.15 -11.57 -7.92
CA ALA A 61 4.39 -12.81 -8.13
C ALA A 61 4.53 -13.73 -6.92
N GLY A 62 3.39 -14.21 -6.42
CA GLY A 62 3.36 -15.12 -5.26
C GLY A 62 3.40 -14.44 -3.91
N ALA A 63 3.76 -13.14 -3.83
CA ALA A 63 3.87 -12.46 -2.55
C ALA A 63 2.52 -12.31 -1.85
N GLN A 64 1.46 -11.97 -2.59
CA GLN A 64 0.13 -11.84 -2.00
C GLN A 64 -0.28 -13.12 -1.29
N ALA A 65 -0.21 -14.26 -1.97
CA ALA A 65 -0.64 -15.53 -1.40
C ALA A 65 0.21 -15.91 -0.19
N ALA A 66 1.52 -15.73 -0.28
CA ALA A 66 2.42 -16.09 0.80
C ALA A 66 2.20 -15.22 2.05
N MET A 67 2.05 -13.92 1.86
CA MET A 67 1.90 -13.00 2.99
C MET A 67 0.53 -13.14 3.65
N VAL A 68 -0.52 -13.31 2.86
CA VAL A 68 -1.86 -13.52 3.42
C VAL A 68 -1.90 -14.84 4.20
N ALA A 69 -1.28 -15.89 3.69
CA ALA A 69 -1.24 -17.17 4.40
C ALA A 69 -0.43 -17.08 5.70
N ALA A 70 0.67 -16.32 5.68
CA ALA A 70 1.54 -16.19 6.85
C ALA A 70 0.92 -15.33 7.95
N ASP A 71 0.19 -14.25 7.58
CA ASP A 71 -0.35 -13.33 8.57
C ASP A 71 -1.65 -12.69 8.07
N PRO A 72 -2.77 -13.43 8.13
CA PRO A 72 -4.04 -12.90 7.64
C PRO A 72 -4.62 -11.78 8.49
N GLU A 73 -4.04 -11.50 9.66
CA GLU A 73 -4.48 -10.37 10.48
C GLU A 73 -3.91 -9.05 9.98
N ARG A 74 -2.82 -9.09 9.22
CA ARG A 74 -2.17 -7.88 8.70
C ARG A 74 -2.30 -7.73 7.19
N PHE A 75 -2.52 -8.83 6.47
CA PHE A 75 -2.52 -8.81 5.01
C PHE A 75 -3.79 -9.45 4.47
N PHE A 76 -4.23 -8.97 3.32
CA PHE A 76 -5.44 -9.50 2.69
C PHE A 76 -5.35 -9.36 1.17
N ARG A 77 -6.25 -10.05 0.48
CA ARG A 77 -6.40 -9.95 -0.96
C ARG A 77 -7.40 -8.82 -1.25
N PRO A 78 -6.96 -7.72 -1.85
CA PRO A 78 -7.88 -6.59 -2.06
C PRO A 78 -8.91 -6.90 -3.15
N PRO A 79 -10.12 -6.29 -3.05
CA PRO A 79 -11.13 -6.46 -4.09
C PRO A 79 -10.63 -5.89 -5.40
N TYR A 80 -11.06 -6.46 -6.51
CA TYR A 80 -10.72 -6.09 -7.88
C TYR A 80 -9.24 -6.29 -8.21
N TYR A 81 -8.34 -5.68 -7.48
CA TYR A 81 -6.89 -5.77 -7.73
C TYR A 81 -6.30 -7.10 -7.26
N GLY A 82 -7.01 -7.83 -6.42
CA GLY A 82 -6.50 -9.11 -5.91
C GLY A 82 -6.21 -10.12 -7.01
N VAL A 83 -7.01 -10.12 -8.09
CA VAL A 83 -6.79 -11.03 -9.21
C VAL A 83 -5.49 -10.73 -9.96
N ARG A 84 -4.95 -9.53 -9.78
CA ARG A 84 -3.68 -9.12 -10.39
C ARG A 84 -2.49 -9.37 -9.48
N GLY A 85 -2.71 -10.00 -8.33
CA GLY A 85 -1.65 -10.28 -7.36
C GLY A 85 -1.35 -9.13 -6.41
N TRP A 86 -2.16 -8.09 -6.39
CA TRP A 86 -1.97 -6.97 -5.47
C TRP A 86 -2.21 -7.41 -4.03
N LEU A 87 -1.53 -6.72 -3.12
CA LEU A 87 -1.56 -7.03 -1.69
C LEU A 87 -2.28 -5.92 -0.95
N GLY A 88 -3.17 -6.30 -0.01
CA GLY A 88 -3.76 -5.38 0.93
C GLY A 88 -3.02 -5.44 2.25
N VAL A 89 -2.78 -4.28 2.87
CA VAL A 89 -2.07 -4.17 4.14
C VAL A 89 -2.92 -3.35 5.09
N TYR A 90 -3.28 -3.93 6.23
CA TYR A 90 -4.05 -3.22 7.25
C TYR A 90 -3.16 -2.23 8.00
N LEU A 91 -3.69 -1.03 8.24
CA LEU A 91 -3.01 0.01 8.99
C LEU A 91 -3.64 0.26 10.36
N ASP A 92 -4.75 -0.40 10.65
CA ASP A 92 -5.49 -0.25 11.93
C ASP A 92 -5.19 -1.37 12.90
N VAL A 93 -4.00 -1.93 12.80
CA VAL A 93 -3.53 -2.98 13.72
C VAL A 93 -2.60 -2.38 14.76
N PRO A 94 -2.47 -3.04 15.94
CA PRO A 94 -1.48 -2.58 16.93
C PRO A 94 -0.07 -2.73 16.38
N ASN A 95 0.79 -1.76 16.70
CA ASN A 95 2.22 -1.86 16.40
C ASN A 95 2.52 -2.08 14.91
N VAL A 96 2.00 -1.19 14.08
CA VAL A 96 2.26 -1.23 12.64
C VAL A 96 3.77 -1.26 12.39
N ASP A 97 4.24 -2.23 11.61
CA ASP A 97 5.65 -2.37 11.27
C ASP A 97 5.97 -1.51 10.04
N TRP A 98 6.33 -0.26 10.28
CA TRP A 98 6.60 0.68 9.18
C TRP A 98 7.85 0.33 8.40
N ALA A 99 8.83 -0.33 9.02
CA ALA A 99 10.02 -0.79 8.29
C ALA A 99 9.64 -1.85 7.27
N GLU A 100 8.76 -2.76 7.63
CA GLU A 100 8.26 -3.77 6.69
C GLU A 100 7.44 -3.11 5.58
N ILE A 101 6.63 -2.11 5.94
CA ILE A 101 5.82 -1.39 4.95
C ILE A 101 6.71 -0.67 3.94
N GLU A 102 7.84 -0.10 4.38
CA GLU A 102 8.79 0.51 3.46
C GLU A 102 9.28 -0.52 2.42
N ASP A 103 9.59 -1.72 2.86
CA ASP A 103 10.02 -2.78 1.95
C ASP A 103 8.92 -3.21 0.99
N ILE A 104 7.70 -3.33 1.51
CA ILE A 104 6.53 -3.70 0.70
C ILE A 104 6.28 -2.65 -0.38
N VAL A 105 6.34 -1.37 -0.01
CA VAL A 105 6.13 -0.27 -0.95
C VAL A 105 7.26 -0.20 -1.98
N ALA A 106 8.50 -0.44 -1.56
CA ALA A 106 9.62 -0.47 -2.49
C ALA A 106 9.47 -1.60 -3.51
N ASP A 107 9.01 -2.76 -3.08
CA ASP A 107 8.74 -3.87 -4.00
C ASP A 107 7.61 -3.53 -4.96
N ALA A 108 6.55 -2.88 -4.46
CA ALA A 108 5.43 -2.44 -5.29
C ALA A 108 5.91 -1.46 -6.36
N TYR A 109 6.75 -0.50 -5.96
CA TYR A 109 7.32 0.46 -6.89
C TYR A 109 8.12 -0.24 -7.98
N ALA A 110 8.98 -1.20 -7.60
CA ALA A 110 9.79 -1.92 -8.56
C ALA A 110 8.95 -2.69 -9.57
N GLN A 111 7.83 -3.26 -9.13
CA GLN A 111 6.93 -4.00 -10.02
C GLN A 111 6.37 -3.10 -11.12
N ILE A 112 6.08 -1.84 -10.79
CA ILE A 112 5.46 -0.92 -11.73
C ILE A 112 6.50 -0.12 -12.51
N ALA A 113 7.53 0.37 -11.83
CA ALA A 113 8.54 1.22 -12.46
C ALA A 113 9.38 0.46 -13.49
N ASN A 114 9.58 -0.83 -13.27
CA ASN A 114 10.42 -1.67 -14.16
C ASN A 114 9.65 -2.32 -15.28
N LYS A 115 8.33 -2.17 -15.30
CA LYS A 115 7.52 -2.67 -16.41
C LYS A 115 7.59 -1.76 -17.61
N ARG A 116 7.64 -2.34 -18.78
CA ARG A 116 7.68 -1.62 -20.03
C ARG A 116 6.38 -1.76 -20.80
#